data_c334d5d23ecd0f3d99344b6027f8705b
#
_entry.id   c334d5d23ecd0f3d99344b6027f8705b
#
_cell.length_a   1.000
_cell.length_b   1.000
_cell.length_c   1.000
_cell.angle_alpha   90.00
_cell.angle_beta   90.00
_cell.angle_gamma   90.00
#
_symmetry.space_group_name_H-M   'P 1'
#
loop_
_entity.id
_entity.type
_entity.pdbx_description
1 polymer ?
#
loop_
_entity_poly.entity_id
_entity_poly.type
_entity_poly.pdbx_seq_one_letter_code
_entity_poly.pdbx_strand_id
1 'polypeptide(L)'
;MNSIPNPKSETPAMKTPEARAWQRMLSGRRLDLLAPSPTDVEIDDIAHGLARLARWNGQTSGDHPFSVAQHSLMVEELLTLLYPEAPRTWRMVALLHDSPEYVVGDLISPFKAVIGFDYKTVEKRLLETIHIKFGLPENPPSTVTKLVKQADRISAYFEATALAGFDTEEAVSLFGDPQELDGAFHSRFAQLRPLQAPEAQHRFLKRFAELSATD
;
A
#
# COMPACT_ATOMS: atom_id res chain seq x y z
N MET A 1 -69.05 -2.50 23.07
CA MET A 1 -67.77 -1.94 22.57
C MET A 1 -66.76 -3.08 22.57
N ASN A 2 -66.59 -3.72 21.44
CA ASN A 2 -65.64 -4.85 21.30
C ASN A 2 -64.33 -4.31 20.78
N SER A 3 -63.29 -4.38 21.59
CA SER A 3 -61.91 -4.04 21.21
C SER A 3 -61.31 -5.18 20.39
N ILE A 4 -60.94 -4.88 19.16
CA ILE A 4 -60.21 -5.79 18.28
C ILE A 4 -58.75 -5.81 18.71
N PRO A 5 -58.11 -6.98 18.97
CA PRO A 5 -56.69 -7.03 19.28
C PRO A 5 -55.88 -6.80 17.99
N ASN A 6 -54.91 -5.90 18.05
CA ASN A 6 -53.97 -5.57 17.01
C ASN A 6 -52.93 -6.70 16.87
N PRO A 7 -52.80 -7.39 15.72
CA PRO A 7 -51.77 -8.41 15.55
C PRO A 7 -50.43 -7.70 15.40
N LYS A 8 -49.54 -7.87 16.41
CA LYS A 8 -48.11 -7.51 16.26
C LYS A 8 -47.53 -8.35 15.12
N SER A 9 -47.28 -7.73 13.98
CA SER A 9 -46.48 -8.34 12.90
C SER A 9 -45.04 -8.45 13.37
N GLU A 10 -44.66 -9.60 13.85
CA GLU A 10 -43.25 -9.99 13.97
C GLU A 10 -42.69 -10.13 12.56
N THR A 11 -41.98 -9.11 12.11
CA THR A 11 -41.14 -9.23 10.91
C THR A 11 -40.06 -10.27 11.22
N PRO A 12 -39.97 -11.38 10.43
CA PRO A 12 -38.90 -12.34 10.68
C PRO A 12 -37.57 -11.64 10.48
N ALA A 13 -36.69 -11.70 11.49
CA ALA A 13 -35.33 -11.23 11.41
C ALA A 13 -34.67 -11.95 10.22
N MET A 14 -34.38 -11.19 9.15
CA MET A 14 -33.56 -11.69 8.04
C MET A 14 -32.22 -12.09 8.65
N LYS A 15 -31.91 -13.39 8.67
CA LYS A 15 -30.56 -13.88 8.92
C LYS A 15 -29.67 -13.25 7.86
N THR A 16 -28.88 -12.24 8.25
CA THR A 16 -27.80 -11.73 7.41
C THR A 16 -26.93 -12.93 7.06
N PRO A 17 -26.69 -13.22 5.77
CA PRO A 17 -25.70 -14.22 5.40
C PRO A 17 -24.39 -13.87 6.13
N GLU A 18 -23.70 -14.86 6.73
CA GLU A 18 -22.36 -14.62 7.25
C GLU A 18 -21.57 -13.87 6.18
N ALA A 19 -21.12 -12.66 6.51
CA ALA A 19 -20.46 -11.80 5.55
C ALA A 19 -19.22 -12.56 5.05
N ARG A 20 -19.11 -12.72 3.75
CA ARG A 20 -17.93 -13.36 3.12
C ARG A 20 -16.69 -12.53 3.45
N ALA A 21 -15.81 -13.06 4.28
CA ALA A 21 -14.56 -12.41 4.71
C ALA A 21 -13.33 -12.91 3.94
N TRP A 22 -13.48 -13.30 2.67
CA TRP A 22 -12.37 -13.78 1.84
C TRP A 22 -12.49 -13.27 0.41
N GLN A 23 -11.34 -13.18 -0.28
CA GLN A 23 -11.25 -12.77 -1.68
C GLN A 23 -10.61 -13.88 -2.54
N ARG A 24 -11.13 -14.07 -3.77
CA ARG A 24 -10.48 -14.86 -4.80
C ARG A 24 -9.41 -14.02 -5.46
N MET A 25 -8.18 -14.53 -5.44
CA MET A 25 -7.03 -13.91 -6.08
C MET A 25 -6.90 -14.40 -7.54
N LEU A 26 -6.14 -13.66 -8.35
CA LEU A 26 -5.92 -14.00 -9.76
C LEU A 26 -5.14 -15.32 -9.92
N SER A 27 -4.23 -15.64 -9.00
CA SER A 27 -3.52 -16.93 -8.89
C SER A 27 -4.45 -18.12 -8.65
N GLY A 28 -5.73 -17.89 -8.34
CA GLY A 28 -6.68 -18.90 -7.90
C GLY A 28 -6.69 -19.14 -6.39
N ARG A 29 -5.77 -18.51 -5.62
CA ARG A 29 -5.78 -18.58 -4.16
C ARG A 29 -7.06 -17.98 -3.57
N ARG A 30 -7.40 -18.42 -2.37
CA ARG A 30 -8.46 -17.85 -1.56
C ARG A 30 -7.82 -17.19 -0.34
N LEU A 31 -7.77 -15.88 -0.35
CA LEU A 31 -7.22 -15.10 0.76
C LEU A 31 -8.31 -14.83 1.79
N ASP A 32 -8.14 -15.31 3.01
CA ASP A 32 -8.97 -14.94 4.16
C ASP A 32 -8.52 -13.57 4.69
N LEU A 33 -9.45 -12.62 4.83
CA LEU A 33 -9.13 -11.25 5.25
C LEU A 33 -9.04 -11.10 6.77
N LEU A 34 -9.69 -12.00 7.51
CA LEU A 34 -9.71 -11.96 8.97
C LEU A 34 -8.62 -12.83 9.59
N ALA A 35 -8.22 -13.91 8.89
CA ALA A 35 -7.18 -14.84 9.30
C ALA A 35 -6.29 -15.25 8.11
N PRO A 36 -5.57 -14.28 7.49
CA PRO A 36 -4.74 -14.57 6.32
C PRO A 36 -3.61 -15.56 6.67
N SER A 37 -3.33 -16.46 5.72
CA SER A 37 -2.24 -17.42 5.82
C SER A 37 -1.11 -17.06 4.85
N PRO A 38 0.18 -17.23 5.21
CA PRO A 38 1.28 -17.07 4.27
C PRO A 38 1.17 -17.95 3.02
N THR A 39 0.45 -19.08 3.09
CA THR A 39 0.21 -19.97 1.95
C THR A 39 -0.79 -19.41 0.93
N ASP A 40 -1.56 -18.39 1.33
CA ASP A 40 -2.56 -17.75 0.47
C ASP A 40 -2.00 -16.53 -0.29
N VAL A 41 -0.79 -16.12 0.08
CA VAL A 41 -0.10 -14.94 -0.48
C VAL A 41 0.81 -15.34 -1.64
N GLU A 42 0.67 -14.67 -2.79
CA GLU A 42 1.54 -14.80 -3.95
C GLU A 42 2.02 -13.41 -4.40
N ILE A 43 3.32 -13.31 -4.73
CA ILE A 43 3.92 -12.03 -5.14
C ILE A 43 3.31 -11.50 -6.44
N ASP A 44 2.90 -12.39 -7.34
CA ASP A 44 2.26 -12.02 -8.59
C ASP A 44 0.89 -11.37 -8.36
N ASP A 45 0.11 -11.83 -7.37
CA ASP A 45 -1.16 -11.22 -6.99
C ASP A 45 -0.94 -9.83 -6.39
N ILE A 46 0.07 -9.68 -5.51
CA ILE A 46 0.45 -8.39 -4.93
C ILE A 46 0.84 -7.42 -6.03
N ALA A 47 1.81 -7.79 -6.88
CA ALA A 47 2.30 -6.93 -7.95
C ALA A 47 1.19 -6.54 -8.94
N HIS A 48 0.29 -7.49 -9.25
CA HIS A 48 -0.85 -7.25 -10.13
C HIS A 48 -1.82 -6.23 -9.54
N GLY A 49 -2.17 -6.39 -8.26
CA GLY A 49 -3.08 -5.50 -7.54
C GLY A 49 -2.48 -4.09 -7.40
N LEU A 50 -1.26 -3.99 -6.84
CA LEU A 50 -0.60 -2.71 -6.62
C LEU A 50 -0.36 -1.91 -7.92
N ALA A 51 -0.08 -2.59 -9.03
CA ALA A 51 0.12 -1.92 -10.31
C ALA A 51 -1.16 -1.34 -10.93
N ARG A 52 -2.34 -1.76 -10.45
CA ARG A 52 -3.66 -1.30 -10.92
C ARG A 52 -4.38 -0.42 -9.91
N LEU A 53 -3.78 -0.24 -8.75
CA LEU A 53 -4.29 0.61 -7.69
C LEU A 53 -3.69 2.01 -7.81
N ALA A 54 -4.56 3.00 -7.99
CA ALA A 54 -4.16 4.39 -8.15
C ALA A 54 -3.87 5.05 -6.80
N ARG A 55 -2.71 5.68 -6.67
CA ARG A 55 -2.40 6.63 -5.59
C ARG A 55 -3.23 7.90 -5.79
N TRP A 56 -3.39 8.69 -4.72
CA TRP A 56 -4.10 9.99 -4.76
C TRP A 56 -5.54 9.88 -5.30
N ASN A 57 -6.19 8.73 -5.12
CA ASN A 57 -7.51 8.44 -5.71
C ASN A 57 -7.55 8.72 -7.24
N GLY A 58 -6.43 8.54 -7.94
CA GLY A 58 -6.30 8.83 -9.36
C GLY A 58 -6.22 10.31 -9.73
N GLN A 59 -6.15 11.23 -8.74
CA GLN A 59 -6.05 12.67 -8.96
C GLN A 59 -4.57 13.07 -9.24
N THR A 60 -3.98 12.45 -10.26
CA THR A 60 -2.62 12.70 -10.73
C THR A 60 -2.60 13.03 -12.22
N SER A 61 -1.66 13.89 -12.62
CA SER A 61 -1.45 14.24 -14.02
C SER A 61 -0.82 13.07 -14.81
N GLY A 62 -1.01 13.06 -16.14
CA GLY A 62 -0.49 12.05 -17.06
C GLY A 62 -1.56 11.13 -17.61
N ASP A 63 -1.18 10.27 -18.58
CA ASP A 63 -2.12 9.38 -19.29
C ASP A 63 -2.54 8.15 -18.48
N HIS A 64 -1.81 7.86 -17.38
CA HIS A 64 -2.04 6.72 -16.52
C HIS A 64 -2.07 7.16 -15.06
N PRO A 65 -2.81 6.45 -14.18
CA PRO A 65 -2.73 6.71 -12.75
C PRO A 65 -1.35 6.34 -12.22
N PHE A 66 -0.81 7.14 -11.29
CA PHE A 66 0.39 6.76 -10.55
C PHE A 66 0.03 5.62 -9.60
N SER A 67 0.64 4.45 -9.80
CA SER A 67 0.25 3.24 -9.08
C SER A 67 1.00 3.05 -7.76
N VAL A 68 0.39 2.31 -6.83
CA VAL A 68 1.05 1.89 -5.57
C VAL A 68 2.30 1.06 -5.84
N ALA A 69 2.32 0.24 -6.90
CA ALA A 69 3.54 -0.49 -7.30
C ALA A 69 4.69 0.46 -7.65
N GLN A 70 4.41 1.53 -8.38
CA GLN A 70 5.42 2.53 -8.74
C GLN A 70 5.88 3.33 -7.53
N HIS A 71 4.97 3.70 -6.63
CA HIS A 71 5.28 4.30 -5.33
C HIS A 71 6.22 3.41 -4.50
N SER A 72 5.88 2.14 -4.34
CA SER A 72 6.69 1.19 -3.56
C SER A 72 8.12 1.03 -4.11
N LEU A 73 8.28 1.03 -5.45
CA LEU A 73 9.60 1.07 -6.08
C LEU A 73 10.36 2.35 -5.74
N MET A 74 9.69 3.49 -5.75
CA MET A 74 10.28 4.78 -5.40
C MET A 74 10.70 4.85 -3.93
N VAL A 75 9.88 4.34 -3.02
CA VAL A 75 10.19 4.28 -1.59
C VAL A 75 11.41 3.39 -1.32
N GLU A 76 11.51 2.23 -1.97
CA GLU A 76 12.69 1.36 -1.86
C GLU A 76 13.94 2.05 -2.41
N GLU A 77 13.84 2.72 -3.54
CA GLU A 77 14.95 3.47 -4.14
C GLU A 77 15.40 4.61 -3.23
N LEU A 78 14.49 5.41 -2.69
CA LEU A 78 14.78 6.50 -1.75
C LEU A 78 15.45 5.98 -0.48
N LEU A 79 14.96 4.87 0.09
CA LEU A 79 15.61 4.24 1.23
C LEU A 79 17.07 3.84 0.89
N THR A 80 17.30 3.29 -0.29
CA THR A 80 18.64 2.89 -0.74
C THR A 80 19.58 4.09 -0.92
N LEU A 81 19.06 5.20 -1.42
CA LEU A 81 19.84 6.43 -1.62
C LEU A 81 20.20 7.10 -0.28
N LEU A 82 19.24 7.15 0.63
CA LEU A 82 19.45 7.74 1.97
C LEU A 82 20.36 6.85 2.84
N TYR A 83 20.28 5.54 2.66
CA TYR A 83 21.00 4.54 3.46
C TYR A 83 21.62 3.46 2.56
N PRO A 84 22.75 3.77 1.86
CA PRO A 84 23.38 2.85 0.91
C PRO A 84 23.78 1.50 1.51
N GLU A 85 24.10 1.49 2.81
CA GLU A 85 24.48 0.28 3.56
C GLU A 85 23.27 -0.49 4.11
N ALA A 86 22.04 -0.09 3.77
CA ALA A 86 20.84 -0.79 4.24
C ALA A 86 20.83 -2.24 3.74
N PRO A 87 20.68 -3.23 4.64
CA PRO A 87 20.59 -4.63 4.24
C PRO A 87 19.44 -4.88 3.25
N ARG A 88 19.58 -5.87 2.39
CA ARG A 88 18.53 -6.28 1.44
C ARG A 88 17.17 -6.51 2.12
N THR A 89 17.18 -7.09 3.33
CA THR A 89 15.97 -7.29 4.14
C THR A 89 15.23 -5.99 4.41
N TRP A 90 15.93 -4.89 4.72
CA TRP A 90 15.29 -3.58 4.97
C TRP A 90 14.74 -2.97 3.68
N ARG A 91 15.46 -3.16 2.59
CA ARG A 91 15.02 -2.73 1.25
C ARG A 91 13.79 -3.51 0.81
N MET A 92 13.72 -4.81 1.11
CA MET A 92 12.53 -5.63 0.87
C MET A 92 11.35 -5.16 1.73
N VAL A 93 11.57 -4.81 3.00
CA VAL A 93 10.53 -4.21 3.86
C VAL A 93 10.03 -2.89 3.26
N ALA A 94 10.91 -2.07 2.69
CA ALA A 94 10.50 -0.84 2.01
C ALA A 94 9.68 -1.10 0.73
N LEU A 95 10.10 -2.07 -0.09
CA LEU A 95 9.36 -2.46 -1.29
C LEU A 95 7.95 -2.99 -0.97
N LEU A 96 7.80 -3.68 0.15
CA LEU A 96 6.55 -4.34 0.54
C LEU A 96 5.72 -3.55 1.56
N HIS A 97 6.10 -2.31 1.91
CA HIS A 97 5.49 -1.57 3.02
C HIS A 97 3.98 -1.32 2.84
N ASP A 98 3.54 -1.05 1.63
CA ASP A 98 2.14 -0.84 1.25
C ASP A 98 1.53 -2.08 0.56
N SER A 99 2.19 -3.25 0.64
CA SER A 99 1.69 -4.47 -0.01
C SER A 99 0.27 -4.86 0.42
N PRO A 100 -0.23 -4.66 1.66
CA PRO A 100 -1.62 -4.97 2.01
C PRO A 100 -2.64 -4.26 1.13
N GLU A 101 -2.29 -3.13 0.55
CA GLU A 101 -3.20 -2.31 -0.25
C GLU A 101 -3.72 -3.04 -1.51
N TYR A 102 -3.01 -4.08 -2.00
CA TYR A 102 -3.52 -4.90 -3.11
C TYR A 102 -4.89 -5.53 -2.83
N VAL A 103 -5.29 -5.57 -1.56
CA VAL A 103 -6.58 -6.12 -1.08
C VAL A 103 -7.46 -5.03 -0.47
N VAL A 104 -6.88 -4.21 0.41
CA VAL A 104 -7.66 -3.23 1.18
C VAL A 104 -7.81 -1.88 0.48
N GLY A 105 -7.04 -1.64 -0.59
CA GLY A 105 -7.03 -0.40 -1.35
C GLY A 105 -6.13 0.68 -0.74
N ASP A 106 -5.65 1.61 -1.58
CA ASP A 106 -4.96 2.82 -1.13
C ASP A 106 -5.98 3.83 -0.62
N LEU A 107 -6.04 4.00 0.68
CA LEU A 107 -6.90 4.98 1.33
C LEU A 107 -6.08 6.21 1.72
N ILE A 108 -6.46 7.36 1.21
CA ILE A 108 -5.82 8.63 1.58
C ILE A 108 -5.86 8.87 3.10
N SER A 109 -4.79 9.49 3.64
CA SER A 109 -4.61 9.68 5.08
C SER A 109 -5.81 10.34 5.78
N PRO A 110 -6.50 11.36 5.21
CA PRO A 110 -7.72 11.91 5.81
C PRO A 110 -8.83 10.86 5.97
N PHE A 111 -9.00 9.95 5.01
CA PHE A 111 -10.02 8.91 5.06
C PHE A 111 -9.66 7.79 6.04
N LYS A 112 -8.39 7.36 6.08
CA LYS A 112 -7.87 6.42 7.10
C LYS A 112 -8.13 6.91 8.53
N ALA A 113 -8.07 8.23 8.75
CA ALA A 113 -8.36 8.83 10.05
C ALA A 113 -9.84 8.73 10.47
N VAL A 114 -10.76 8.69 9.50
CA VAL A 114 -12.22 8.63 9.75
C VAL A 114 -12.73 7.20 9.93
N ILE A 115 -12.19 6.21 9.17
CA ILE A 115 -12.67 4.81 9.19
C ILE A 115 -12.36 4.09 10.51
N GLY A 116 -11.27 4.48 11.21
CA GLY A 116 -10.99 4.01 12.55
C GLY A 116 -10.15 2.73 12.67
N PHE A 117 -10.28 2.05 13.82
CA PHE A 117 -9.34 1.02 14.30
C PHE A 117 -9.37 -0.30 13.52
N ASP A 118 -10.54 -0.73 13.07
CA ASP A 118 -10.72 -2.07 12.46
C ASP A 118 -9.95 -2.22 11.15
N TYR A 119 -9.93 -1.16 10.31
CA TYR A 119 -9.15 -1.14 9.08
C TYR A 119 -7.65 -1.36 9.33
N LYS A 120 -7.07 -0.60 10.28
CA LYS A 120 -5.63 -0.70 10.62
C LYS A 120 -5.25 -2.09 11.13
N THR A 121 -6.17 -2.75 11.83
CA THR A 121 -5.95 -4.10 12.33
C THR A 121 -5.87 -5.12 11.19
N VAL A 122 -6.74 -5.02 10.19
CA VAL A 122 -6.71 -5.88 9.00
C VAL A 122 -5.46 -5.61 8.17
N GLU A 123 -5.16 -4.35 7.87
CA GLU A 123 -3.97 -3.92 7.14
C GLU A 123 -2.68 -4.45 7.79
N LYS A 124 -2.55 -4.26 9.11
CA LYS A 124 -1.39 -4.73 9.87
C LYS A 124 -1.25 -6.26 9.81
N ARG A 125 -2.33 -7.01 10.01
CA ARG A 125 -2.31 -8.48 9.96
C ARG A 125 -1.93 -9.01 8.59
N LEU A 126 -2.41 -8.37 7.52
CA LEU A 126 -2.02 -8.70 6.16
C LEU A 126 -0.52 -8.45 5.93
N LEU A 127 0.00 -7.31 6.40
CA LEU A 127 1.42 -6.98 6.26
C LEU A 127 2.30 -7.98 7.01
N GLU A 128 1.95 -8.34 8.24
CA GLU A 128 2.63 -9.36 9.05
C GLU A 128 2.67 -10.71 8.32
N THR A 129 1.53 -11.12 7.73
CA THR A 129 1.41 -12.36 6.94
C THR A 129 2.29 -12.33 5.69
N ILE A 130 2.32 -11.20 4.99
CA ILE A 130 3.18 -10.97 3.80
C ILE A 130 4.66 -11.03 4.20
N HIS A 131 5.04 -10.38 5.30
CA HIS A 131 6.41 -10.43 5.80
C HIS A 131 6.84 -11.87 6.09
N ILE A 132 6.03 -12.65 6.83
CA ILE A 132 6.31 -14.06 7.12
C ILE A 132 6.46 -14.87 5.83
N LYS A 133 5.56 -14.67 4.85
CA LYS A 133 5.62 -15.35 3.54
C LYS A 133 6.98 -15.19 2.87
N PHE A 134 7.57 -14.00 2.92
CA PHE A 134 8.82 -13.68 2.23
C PHE A 134 10.04 -13.69 3.13
N GLY A 135 9.96 -14.34 4.31
CA GLY A 135 11.08 -14.52 5.23
C GLY A 135 11.57 -13.24 5.91
N LEU A 136 10.70 -12.23 5.99
CA LEU A 136 10.96 -10.99 6.70
C LEU A 136 10.50 -11.09 8.17
N PRO A 137 11.04 -10.26 9.07
CA PRO A 137 10.50 -10.14 10.41
C PRO A 137 9.01 -9.75 10.36
N GLU A 138 8.15 -10.48 11.05
CA GLU A 138 6.73 -10.18 11.17
C GLU A 138 6.50 -8.71 11.53
N ASN A 139 7.23 -8.23 12.54
CA ASN A 139 7.29 -6.83 12.94
C ASN A 139 8.73 -6.34 12.81
N PRO A 140 9.07 -5.57 11.76
CA PRO A 140 10.41 -5.01 11.60
C PRO A 140 10.81 -4.11 12.79
N PRO A 141 12.10 -4.01 13.12
CA PRO A 141 12.59 -3.10 14.15
C PRO A 141 12.08 -1.67 13.93
N SER A 142 11.79 -0.95 15.01
CA SER A 142 11.28 0.43 14.93
C SER A 142 12.20 1.38 14.18
N THR A 143 13.50 1.11 14.16
CA THR A 143 14.49 1.85 13.35
C THR A 143 14.18 1.69 11.87
N VAL A 144 13.98 0.46 11.38
CA VAL A 144 13.65 0.17 9.96
C VAL A 144 12.34 0.84 9.58
N THR A 145 11.31 0.70 10.41
CA THR A 145 10.01 1.32 10.17
C THR A 145 10.10 2.84 10.04
N LYS A 146 10.96 3.48 10.86
CA LYS A 146 11.21 4.95 10.77
C LYS A 146 11.89 5.33 9.45
N LEU A 147 12.89 4.55 9.00
CA LEU A 147 13.58 4.79 7.73
C LEU A 147 12.63 4.65 6.53
N VAL A 148 11.82 3.59 6.51
CA VAL A 148 10.79 3.39 5.47
C VAL A 148 9.81 4.56 5.47
N LYS A 149 9.31 4.97 6.63
CA LYS A 149 8.38 6.11 6.74
C LYS A 149 9.01 7.43 6.29
N GLN A 150 10.32 7.64 6.50
CA GLN A 150 11.03 8.80 5.98
C GLN A 150 11.06 8.77 4.44
N ALA A 151 11.43 7.64 3.85
CA ALA A 151 11.44 7.47 2.39
C ALA A 151 10.04 7.63 1.78
N ASP A 152 9.00 7.06 2.42
CA ASP A 152 7.60 7.21 2.03
C ASP A 152 7.15 8.68 2.04
N ARG A 153 7.48 9.45 3.08
CA ARG A 153 7.16 10.88 3.13
C ARG A 153 7.85 11.69 2.05
N ILE A 154 9.12 11.39 1.75
CA ILE A 154 9.86 12.03 0.65
C ILE A 154 9.23 11.66 -0.70
N SER A 155 8.82 10.39 -0.89
CA SER A 155 8.07 9.96 -2.07
C SER A 155 6.79 10.78 -2.23
N ALA A 156 6.00 10.91 -1.15
CA ALA A 156 4.76 11.68 -1.16
C ALA A 156 4.98 13.17 -1.52
N TYR A 157 6.09 13.79 -1.09
CA TYR A 157 6.45 15.15 -1.49
C TYR A 157 6.63 15.26 -3.01
N PHE A 158 7.39 14.35 -3.63
CA PHE A 158 7.61 14.39 -5.08
C PHE A 158 6.36 14.02 -5.87
N GLU A 159 5.57 13.08 -5.38
CA GLU A 159 4.27 12.75 -5.99
C GLU A 159 3.33 13.96 -5.97
N ALA A 160 3.24 14.64 -4.82
CA ALA A 160 2.41 15.83 -4.63
C ALA A 160 2.80 16.94 -5.61
N THR A 161 4.08 17.28 -5.66
CA THR A 161 4.59 18.40 -6.47
C THR A 161 4.65 18.08 -7.96
N ALA A 162 5.03 16.85 -8.35
CA ALA A 162 5.18 16.49 -9.77
C ALA A 162 3.86 16.06 -10.42
N LEU A 163 2.94 15.48 -9.67
CA LEU A 163 1.78 14.79 -10.23
C LEU A 163 0.44 15.29 -9.69
N ALA A 164 0.32 15.59 -8.38
CA ALA A 164 -0.96 15.88 -7.74
C ALA A 164 -1.30 17.38 -7.65
N GLY A 165 -0.45 18.25 -8.23
CA GLY A 165 -0.74 19.68 -8.38
C GLY A 165 -0.50 20.54 -7.14
N PHE A 166 0.20 20.02 -6.12
CA PHE A 166 0.60 20.81 -4.95
C PHE A 166 1.74 21.76 -5.29
N ASP A 167 1.72 22.95 -4.75
CA ASP A 167 2.90 23.80 -4.77
C ASP A 167 3.95 23.34 -3.74
N THR A 168 5.17 23.89 -3.85
CA THR A 168 6.29 23.50 -2.99
C THR A 168 6.05 23.81 -1.52
N GLU A 169 5.44 24.97 -1.19
CA GLU A 169 5.21 25.39 0.19
C GLU A 169 4.18 24.48 0.85
N GLU A 170 3.10 24.18 0.15
CA GLU A 170 2.07 23.26 0.62
C GLU A 170 2.63 21.85 0.83
N ALA A 171 3.40 21.32 -0.15
CA ALA A 171 4.02 20.01 -0.07
C ALA A 171 5.02 19.92 1.10
N VAL A 172 5.86 20.94 1.31
CA VAL A 172 6.78 21.01 2.47
C VAL A 172 6.01 21.01 3.78
N SER A 173 4.90 21.75 3.88
CA SER A 173 4.13 21.82 5.12
C SER A 173 3.51 20.46 5.51
N LEU A 174 3.14 19.64 4.52
CA LEU A 174 2.46 18.35 4.72
C LEU A 174 3.43 17.17 4.84
N PHE A 175 4.45 17.15 3.99
CA PHE A 175 5.36 15.99 3.83
C PHE A 175 6.77 16.27 4.33
N GLY A 176 7.13 17.50 4.60
CA GLY A 176 8.49 17.93 4.96
C GLY A 176 9.34 18.27 3.73
N ASP A 177 10.47 18.94 3.98
CA ASP A 177 11.42 19.31 2.94
C ASP A 177 12.43 18.17 2.71
N PRO A 178 12.58 17.63 1.50
CA PRO A 178 13.53 16.55 1.20
C PRO A 178 14.99 17.04 1.05
N GLN A 179 15.47 17.91 1.94
CA GLN A 179 16.84 18.51 1.91
C GLN A 179 17.98 17.49 1.98
N GLU A 180 17.68 16.24 2.37
CA GLU A 180 18.67 15.17 2.50
C GLU A 180 19.11 14.60 1.14
N LEU A 181 18.38 14.91 0.07
CA LEU A 181 18.70 14.47 -1.30
C LEU A 181 19.53 15.53 -2.02
N ASP A 182 20.53 15.09 -2.77
CA ASP A 182 21.27 16.00 -3.64
C ASP A 182 20.43 16.49 -4.84
N GLY A 183 20.91 17.55 -5.52
CA GLY A 183 20.16 18.18 -6.61
C GLY A 183 19.90 17.27 -7.82
N ALA A 184 20.74 16.23 -8.03
CA ALA A 184 20.54 15.28 -9.13
C ALA A 184 19.34 14.37 -8.87
N PHE A 185 19.19 13.90 -7.63
CA PHE A 185 18.03 13.11 -7.22
C PHE A 185 16.76 13.95 -7.19
N HIS A 186 16.83 15.19 -6.69
CA HIS A 186 15.71 16.12 -6.78
C HIS A 186 15.22 16.27 -8.24
N SER A 187 16.13 16.49 -9.17
CA SER A 187 15.78 16.65 -10.60
C SER A 187 15.15 15.38 -11.17
N ARG A 188 15.62 14.21 -10.76
CA ARG A 188 15.08 12.92 -11.20
C ARG A 188 13.65 12.68 -10.71
N PHE A 189 13.39 12.89 -9.44
CA PHE A 189 12.07 12.66 -8.87
C PHE A 189 11.06 13.77 -9.23
N ALA A 190 11.51 14.99 -9.49
CA ALA A 190 10.65 16.04 -10.03
C ALA A 190 10.13 15.74 -11.45
N GLN A 191 10.71 14.77 -12.16
CA GLN A 191 10.27 14.34 -13.50
C GLN A 191 9.48 13.02 -13.47
N LEU A 192 8.80 12.71 -12.37
CA LEU A 192 7.96 11.54 -12.26
C LEU A 192 6.93 11.47 -13.38
N ARG A 193 6.76 10.27 -13.94
CA ARG A 193 5.71 9.96 -14.92
C ARG A 193 5.01 8.66 -14.52
N PRO A 194 3.68 8.64 -14.50
CA PRO A 194 2.92 7.42 -14.29
C PRO A 194 3.22 6.39 -15.37
N LEU A 195 3.45 5.15 -14.96
CA LEU A 195 3.70 4.01 -15.84
C LEU A 195 2.39 3.29 -16.16
N GLN A 196 2.36 2.61 -17.30
CA GLN A 196 1.30 1.63 -17.57
C GLN A 196 1.34 0.50 -16.54
N ALA A 197 0.17 -0.03 -16.17
CA ALA A 197 0.08 -1.09 -15.16
C ALA A 197 0.94 -2.33 -15.45
N PRO A 198 1.03 -2.86 -16.70
CA PRO A 198 1.93 -3.96 -17.00
C PRO A 198 3.40 -3.64 -16.76
N GLU A 199 3.83 -2.42 -17.07
CA GLU A 199 5.21 -1.99 -16.86
C GLU A 199 5.51 -1.81 -15.36
N ALA A 200 4.62 -1.18 -14.60
CA ALA A 200 4.75 -1.04 -13.16
C ALA A 200 4.82 -2.42 -12.48
N GLN A 201 3.95 -3.36 -12.87
CA GLN A 201 3.96 -4.74 -12.38
C GLN A 201 5.28 -5.45 -12.69
N HIS A 202 5.75 -5.35 -13.93
CA HIS A 202 7.01 -5.99 -14.34
C HIS A 202 8.21 -5.45 -13.54
N ARG A 203 8.32 -4.13 -13.37
CA ARG A 203 9.40 -3.52 -12.59
C ARG A 203 9.35 -3.92 -11.13
N PHE A 204 8.16 -3.99 -10.54
CA PHE A 204 7.97 -4.42 -9.16
C PHE A 204 8.43 -5.88 -8.96
N LEU A 205 7.99 -6.81 -9.81
CA LEU A 205 8.40 -8.22 -9.77
C LEU A 205 9.90 -8.39 -9.99
N LYS A 206 10.47 -7.65 -10.95
CA LYS A 206 11.91 -7.66 -11.19
C LYS A 206 12.67 -7.20 -9.95
N ARG A 207 12.25 -6.10 -9.32
CA ARG A 207 12.90 -5.59 -8.12
C ARG A 207 12.77 -6.53 -6.94
N PHE A 208 11.61 -7.11 -6.76
CA PHE A 208 11.39 -8.15 -5.75
C PHE A 208 12.33 -9.34 -5.95
N ALA A 209 12.48 -9.84 -7.18
CA ALA A 209 13.39 -10.94 -7.50
C ALA A 209 14.86 -10.60 -7.21
N GLU A 210 15.31 -9.38 -7.57
CA GLU A 210 16.66 -8.89 -7.27
C GLU A 210 16.94 -8.85 -5.75
N LEU A 211 15.96 -8.42 -4.94
CA LEU A 211 16.08 -8.36 -3.48
C LEU A 211 15.93 -9.73 -2.81
N SER A 212 15.28 -10.69 -3.46
CA SER A 212 15.10 -12.06 -2.97
C SER A 212 16.29 -12.98 -3.29
N ALA A 213 17.14 -12.60 -4.26
CA ALA A 213 18.31 -13.40 -4.62
C ALA A 213 19.26 -13.52 -3.42
N THR A 214 19.58 -14.76 -3.02
CA THR A 214 20.69 -15.06 -2.09
C THR A 214 22.01 -14.90 -2.83
N ASP A 215 23.01 -14.30 -2.17
CA ASP A 215 24.38 -14.22 -2.68
C ASP A 215 25.00 -15.59 -2.76
#